data_2cdedf210f07e2f8fe1a97b6d9e56516
#
_entry.id   2cdedf210f07e2f8fe1a97b6d9e56516
#
_cell.length_a   1.000
_cell.length_b   1.000
_cell.length_c   1.000
_cell.angle_alpha   90.00
_cell.angle_beta   90.00
_cell.angle_gamma   90.00
#
_symmetry.space_group_name_H-M   'P 1'
#
loop_
_entity.id
_entity.type
_entity.pdbx_description
1 polymer ?
#
loop_
_entity_poly.entity_id
_entity_poly.type
_entity_poly.pdbx_seq_one_letter_code
_entity_poly.pdbx_strand_id
1 'polypeptide(L)'
;MSEIYLVGGAVRDILLEREPHDKDYVVVGSNVEEMLARGFKQVGKDFPVFLDENGEEYALARKERKIGDSHTDFEFIFDPSVTLQEDLLRRDFTCNALAREIETDEVIDYVGGKRDIHAKLLRAVRPETFVEDPLRVFRAARFAAQLNFDVEPLTKRLCWKMAQEGMLKHLSAERVWKELEKALQPNYASEKFMEFLLEIHALDDWFPEFIDLANAKEQKKFHWSENSFKHTMIALRRVRDYSSKVKFAVLCHDLGKGNTPVDILPKHIGHDIRGLALIDALCDRLKAPNEYRDFAKTFCKNHMRCHKMGQMKLAKQYDLVRCLSDNFKDKELLDDFLTCAYADTFGEEVPSEFNDDSRFFELCNRMRKIFDIMHGVNLQTFDERTQQMLMRHSGEDFGKVYTETKIRYLKNKLGEW
;
A
#
# COMPACT_ATOMS: atom_id res chain seq x y z
N MET A 1 -11.10 5.78 -42.42
CA MET A 1 -11.03 4.46 -41.75
C MET A 1 -10.62 4.75 -40.31
N SER A 2 -11.22 4.09 -39.31
CA SER A 2 -10.82 4.26 -37.93
C SER A 2 -9.55 3.45 -37.65
N GLU A 3 -8.63 4.02 -36.91
CA GLU A 3 -7.36 3.43 -36.52
C GLU A 3 -7.40 3.06 -35.04
N ILE A 4 -6.80 1.93 -34.66
CA ILE A 4 -6.77 1.42 -33.28
C ILE A 4 -5.33 1.32 -32.82
N TYR A 5 -5.08 1.87 -31.63
CA TYR A 5 -3.76 1.91 -31.01
C TYR A 5 -3.82 1.34 -29.59
N LEU A 6 -2.89 0.46 -29.25
CA LEU A 6 -2.60 0.15 -27.86
C LEU A 6 -1.92 1.36 -27.23
N VAL A 7 -2.32 1.78 -26.02
CA VAL A 7 -1.83 3.04 -25.44
C VAL A 7 -1.45 2.93 -23.96
N GLY A 8 -0.73 3.92 -23.50
CA GLY A 8 -0.54 4.16 -22.07
C GLY A 8 0.39 3.17 -21.35
N GLY A 9 -0.09 2.66 -20.22
CA GLY A 9 0.67 1.76 -19.37
C GLY A 9 1.11 0.48 -20.06
N ALA A 10 0.29 -0.07 -20.93
CA ALA A 10 0.62 -1.29 -21.67
C ALA A 10 1.82 -1.12 -22.58
N VAL A 11 1.88 0.01 -23.33
CA VAL A 11 3.03 0.29 -24.22
C VAL A 11 4.30 0.53 -23.40
N ARG A 12 4.20 1.26 -22.29
CA ARG A 12 5.31 1.45 -21.34
C ARG A 12 5.83 0.12 -20.82
N ASP A 13 4.92 -0.78 -20.39
CA ASP A 13 5.32 -2.05 -19.78
C ASP A 13 5.97 -2.98 -20.80
N ILE A 14 5.51 -3.00 -22.06
CA ILE A 14 6.18 -3.69 -23.18
C ILE A 14 7.59 -3.14 -23.38
N LEU A 15 7.78 -1.80 -23.37
CA LEU A 15 9.12 -1.19 -23.51
C LEU A 15 10.04 -1.46 -22.32
N LEU A 16 9.48 -1.79 -21.15
CA LEU A 16 10.21 -2.23 -19.96
C LEU A 16 10.39 -3.75 -19.89
N GLU A 17 10.05 -4.48 -20.95
CA GLU A 17 10.08 -5.95 -21.03
C GLU A 17 9.25 -6.61 -19.92
N ARG A 18 8.11 -5.98 -19.56
CA ARG A 18 7.13 -6.47 -18.60
C ARG A 18 5.86 -6.87 -19.33
N GLU A 19 5.19 -7.92 -18.83
CA GLU A 19 3.87 -8.28 -19.35
C GLU A 19 2.83 -7.24 -18.87
N PRO A 20 2.06 -6.62 -19.80
CA PRO A 20 1.01 -5.67 -19.43
C PRO A 20 -0.13 -6.39 -18.71
N HIS A 21 -0.55 -5.88 -17.54
CA HIS A 21 -1.71 -6.40 -16.81
C HIS A 21 -3.02 -6.00 -17.49
N ASP A 22 -3.13 -4.73 -17.87
CA ASP A 22 -4.31 -4.14 -18.48
C ASP A 22 -3.92 -3.57 -19.85
N LYS A 23 -4.72 -3.82 -20.87
CA LYS A 23 -4.53 -3.30 -22.22
C LYS A 23 -5.63 -2.29 -22.52
N ASP A 24 -5.24 -1.03 -22.63
CA ASP A 24 -6.12 0.05 -23.04
C ASP A 24 -5.90 0.37 -24.52
N TYR A 25 -6.99 0.44 -25.28
CA TYR A 25 -6.95 0.81 -26.69
C TYR A 25 -7.61 2.17 -26.93
N VAL A 26 -7.04 2.97 -27.83
CA VAL A 26 -7.65 4.20 -28.34
C VAL A 26 -8.04 4.02 -29.78
N VAL A 27 -9.27 4.43 -30.10
CA VAL A 27 -9.82 4.41 -31.46
C VAL A 27 -9.89 5.85 -31.97
N VAL A 28 -9.17 6.11 -33.06
CA VAL A 28 -9.14 7.41 -33.75
C VAL A 28 -10.01 7.38 -34.99
N GLY A 29 -10.70 8.46 -35.32
CA GLY A 29 -11.51 8.57 -36.52
C GLY A 29 -12.81 7.77 -36.46
N SER A 30 -13.37 7.52 -35.27
CA SER A 30 -14.64 6.83 -35.07
C SER A 30 -15.54 7.57 -34.09
N ASN A 31 -16.79 7.12 -33.95
CA ASN A 31 -17.81 7.63 -33.04
C ASN A 31 -18.53 6.50 -32.31
N VAL A 32 -19.41 6.86 -31.37
CA VAL A 32 -20.16 5.89 -30.56
C VAL A 32 -21.00 4.94 -31.43
N GLU A 33 -21.67 5.48 -32.45
CA GLU A 33 -22.57 4.73 -33.33
C GLU A 33 -21.80 3.68 -34.14
N GLU A 34 -20.66 4.04 -34.66
CA GLU A 34 -19.77 3.12 -35.40
C GLU A 34 -19.21 2.02 -34.49
N MET A 35 -18.82 2.35 -33.25
CA MET A 35 -18.34 1.35 -32.29
C MET A 35 -19.44 0.32 -31.96
N LEU A 36 -20.65 0.79 -31.70
CA LEU A 36 -21.80 -0.09 -31.44
C LEU A 36 -22.15 -0.95 -32.67
N ALA A 37 -22.09 -0.38 -33.88
CA ALA A 37 -22.34 -1.12 -35.13
C ALA A 37 -21.28 -2.22 -35.38
N ARG A 38 -20.07 -2.07 -34.87
CA ARG A 38 -18.99 -3.07 -34.91
C ARG A 38 -19.11 -4.16 -33.84
N GLY A 39 -20.15 -4.08 -32.97
CA GLY A 39 -20.41 -5.09 -31.95
C GLY A 39 -19.77 -4.83 -30.59
N PHE A 40 -19.12 -3.69 -30.39
CA PHE A 40 -18.61 -3.31 -29.07
C PHE A 40 -19.74 -2.99 -28.11
N LYS A 41 -19.54 -3.24 -26.82
CA LYS A 41 -20.50 -2.93 -25.74
C LYS A 41 -20.06 -1.69 -24.99
N GLN A 42 -20.87 -0.65 -25.02
CA GLN A 42 -20.59 0.57 -24.25
C GLN A 42 -20.75 0.33 -22.74
N VAL A 43 -19.75 0.73 -21.95
CA VAL A 43 -19.77 0.76 -20.49
C VAL A 43 -19.48 2.20 -20.03
N GLY A 44 -20.15 2.65 -18.98
CA GLY A 44 -20.07 4.03 -18.50
C GLY A 44 -21.07 4.99 -19.18
N LYS A 45 -21.66 5.90 -18.40
CA LYS A 45 -22.62 6.88 -18.88
C LYS A 45 -21.99 8.18 -19.38
N ASP A 46 -20.99 8.65 -18.63
CA ASP A 46 -20.37 9.96 -18.85
C ASP A 46 -19.12 9.88 -19.73
N PHE A 47 -18.57 8.69 -19.85
CA PHE A 47 -17.37 8.41 -20.61
C PHE A 47 -17.57 7.12 -21.42
N PRO A 48 -17.63 7.20 -22.78
CA PRO A 48 -17.82 6.03 -23.61
C PRO A 48 -16.55 5.16 -23.66
N VAL A 49 -16.47 4.21 -22.76
CA VAL A 49 -15.58 3.05 -22.83
C VAL A 49 -16.35 1.92 -23.47
N PHE A 50 -15.73 1.18 -24.33
CA PHE A 50 -16.29 0.06 -25.05
C PHE A 50 -15.52 -1.21 -24.70
N LEU A 51 -16.25 -2.32 -24.53
CA LEU A 51 -15.65 -3.64 -24.36
C LEU A 51 -15.82 -4.44 -25.65
N ASP A 52 -14.77 -5.13 -26.06
CA ASP A 52 -14.85 -6.12 -27.11
C ASP A 52 -15.42 -7.45 -26.57
N GLU A 53 -15.43 -8.49 -27.40
CA GLU A 53 -15.89 -9.83 -27.05
C GLU A 53 -15.02 -10.54 -26.00
N ASN A 54 -13.75 -10.11 -25.86
CA ASN A 54 -12.79 -10.64 -24.90
C ASN A 54 -12.78 -9.83 -23.57
N GLY A 55 -13.54 -8.73 -23.52
CA GLY A 55 -13.58 -7.82 -22.36
C GLY A 55 -12.43 -6.81 -22.33
N GLU A 56 -11.69 -6.63 -23.43
CA GLU A 56 -10.65 -5.59 -23.54
C GLU A 56 -11.29 -4.20 -23.68
N GLU A 57 -10.65 -3.18 -23.10
CA GLU A 57 -11.17 -1.81 -23.03
C GLU A 57 -10.72 -0.95 -24.21
N TYR A 58 -11.70 -0.36 -24.91
CA TYR A 58 -11.50 0.57 -26.02
C TYR A 58 -12.12 1.92 -25.70
N ALA A 59 -11.40 3.01 -25.88
CA ALA A 59 -11.91 4.37 -25.72
C ALA A 59 -11.76 5.15 -27.04
N LEU A 60 -12.71 6.04 -27.34
CA LEU A 60 -12.56 6.99 -28.44
C LEU A 60 -11.47 8.01 -28.09
N ALA A 61 -10.67 8.40 -29.09
CA ALA A 61 -9.75 9.53 -28.93
C ALA A 61 -10.52 10.78 -28.48
N ARG A 62 -10.00 11.51 -27.49
CA ARG A 62 -10.69 12.65 -26.91
C ARG A 62 -9.82 13.84 -26.63
N LYS A 63 -10.45 15.01 -26.61
CA LYS A 63 -9.93 16.25 -26.03
C LYS A 63 -10.63 16.52 -24.72
N GLU A 64 -9.90 17.06 -23.78
CA GLU A 64 -10.45 17.57 -22.52
C GLU A 64 -10.44 19.10 -22.56
N ARG A 65 -11.59 19.71 -22.27
CA ARG A 65 -11.71 21.16 -22.18
C ARG A 65 -12.23 21.52 -20.80
N LYS A 66 -11.47 22.34 -20.08
CA LYS A 66 -11.92 22.86 -18.80
C LYS A 66 -13.02 23.88 -19.03
N ILE A 67 -14.19 23.69 -18.38
CA ILE A 67 -15.39 24.55 -18.53
C ILE A 67 -15.74 25.32 -17.24
N GLY A 68 -15.08 25.05 -16.11
CA GLY A 68 -15.32 25.71 -14.83
C GLY A 68 -14.08 25.72 -13.94
N ASP A 69 -14.24 26.20 -12.70
CA ASP A 69 -13.14 26.34 -11.74
C ASP A 69 -12.88 25.07 -10.93
N SER A 70 -13.83 24.11 -10.88
CA SER A 70 -13.66 22.84 -10.21
C SER A 70 -12.78 21.89 -11.03
N HIS A 71 -12.05 21.00 -10.34
CA HIS A 71 -11.28 19.91 -10.95
C HIS A 71 -12.15 18.80 -11.57
N THR A 72 -13.48 18.89 -11.44
CA THR A 72 -14.45 18.00 -12.08
C THR A 72 -15.13 18.64 -13.28
N ASP A 73 -14.90 19.93 -13.53
CA ASP A 73 -15.58 20.71 -14.57
C ASP A 73 -14.83 20.59 -15.90
N PHE A 74 -14.82 19.38 -16.46
CA PHE A 74 -14.28 19.09 -17.78
C PHE A 74 -15.38 18.69 -18.74
N GLU A 75 -15.34 19.26 -19.94
CA GLU A 75 -16.08 18.76 -21.09
C GLU A 75 -15.18 17.80 -21.88
N PHE A 76 -15.67 16.61 -22.11
CA PHE A 76 -15.00 15.63 -22.94
C PHE A 76 -15.55 15.70 -24.37
N ILE A 77 -14.71 16.02 -25.32
CA ILE A 77 -15.08 16.11 -26.73
C ILE A 77 -14.62 14.81 -27.40
N PHE A 78 -15.59 14.01 -27.82
CA PHE A 78 -15.41 12.78 -28.59
C PHE A 78 -15.86 13.06 -30.00
N ASP A 79 -14.94 13.45 -30.86
CA ASP A 79 -15.22 13.76 -32.25
C ASP A 79 -14.23 12.98 -33.14
N PRO A 80 -14.69 12.40 -34.29
CA PRO A 80 -13.80 11.69 -35.20
C PRO A 80 -12.59 12.49 -35.71
N SER A 81 -12.63 13.82 -35.59
CA SER A 81 -11.50 14.69 -35.93
C SER A 81 -10.40 14.77 -34.88
N VAL A 82 -10.63 14.20 -33.67
CA VAL A 82 -9.61 14.16 -32.62
C VAL A 82 -8.51 13.22 -33.01
N THR A 83 -7.29 13.73 -33.07
CA THR A 83 -6.10 12.99 -33.48
C THR A 83 -5.51 12.19 -32.32
N LEU A 84 -4.73 11.15 -32.65
CA LEU A 84 -3.94 10.40 -31.66
C LEU A 84 -3.02 11.33 -30.85
N GLN A 85 -2.37 12.29 -31.53
CA GLN A 85 -1.48 13.24 -30.86
C GLN A 85 -2.20 14.04 -29.79
N GLU A 86 -3.42 14.51 -30.05
CA GLU A 86 -4.22 15.28 -29.08
C GLU A 86 -4.60 14.43 -27.87
N ASP A 87 -4.96 13.14 -28.07
CA ASP A 87 -5.24 12.24 -26.96
C ASP A 87 -4.00 11.96 -26.09
N LEU A 88 -2.83 11.76 -26.73
CA LEU A 88 -1.59 11.51 -25.99
C LEU A 88 -1.11 12.75 -25.22
N LEU A 89 -1.28 13.95 -25.79
CA LEU A 89 -0.83 15.20 -25.18
C LEU A 89 -1.61 15.65 -23.92
N ARG A 90 -2.79 15.10 -23.65
CA ARG A 90 -3.58 15.37 -22.43
C ARG A 90 -3.20 14.45 -21.25
N ARG A 91 -2.41 13.39 -21.51
CA ARG A 91 -2.04 12.41 -20.48
C ARG A 91 -1.13 13.01 -19.41
N ASP A 92 -0.97 12.28 -18.30
CA ASP A 92 -0.23 12.75 -17.12
C ASP A 92 1.30 12.78 -17.34
N PHE A 93 1.89 11.64 -17.71
CA PHE A 93 3.34 11.49 -17.83
C PHE A 93 3.74 11.02 -19.23
N THR A 94 4.93 11.47 -19.68
CA THR A 94 5.51 11.12 -20.99
C THR A 94 5.62 9.61 -21.18
N CYS A 95 6.00 8.86 -20.14
CA CYS A 95 6.09 7.40 -20.17
C CYS A 95 4.74 6.70 -20.34
N ASN A 96 3.61 7.39 -20.11
CA ASN A 96 2.25 6.88 -20.30
C ASN A 96 1.58 7.50 -21.54
N ALA A 97 2.26 8.42 -22.24
CA ALA A 97 1.77 9.11 -23.43
C ALA A 97 2.37 8.51 -24.70
N LEU A 98 2.35 7.18 -24.78
CA LEU A 98 2.83 6.38 -25.87
C LEU A 98 1.69 5.63 -26.50
N ALA A 99 1.77 5.37 -27.81
CA ALA A 99 0.87 4.51 -28.54
C ALA A 99 1.67 3.48 -29.35
N ARG A 100 1.07 2.32 -29.58
CA ARG A 100 1.60 1.27 -30.47
C ARG A 100 0.54 0.92 -31.47
N GLU A 101 0.86 1.06 -32.73
CA GLU A 101 -0.02 0.66 -33.83
C GLU A 101 -0.13 -0.87 -33.88
N ILE A 102 -1.36 -1.38 -34.00
CA ILE A 102 -1.60 -2.81 -33.88
C ILE A 102 -1.10 -3.57 -35.12
N GLU A 103 -1.22 -2.97 -36.31
CA GLU A 103 -0.87 -3.62 -37.59
C GLU A 103 0.64 -3.66 -37.84
N THR A 104 1.35 -2.57 -37.51
CA THR A 104 2.79 -2.40 -37.83
C THR A 104 3.71 -2.65 -36.64
N ASP A 105 3.16 -2.73 -35.44
CA ASP A 105 3.92 -2.79 -34.17
C ASP A 105 4.77 -1.53 -33.88
N GLU A 106 4.58 -0.46 -34.65
CA GLU A 106 5.34 0.76 -34.48
C GLU A 106 4.92 1.51 -33.21
N VAL A 107 5.91 1.91 -32.39
CA VAL A 107 5.66 2.74 -31.20
C VAL A 107 5.76 4.21 -31.54
N ILE A 108 4.64 4.93 -31.41
CA ILE A 108 4.47 6.34 -31.67
C ILE A 108 4.73 7.13 -30.37
N ASP A 109 5.64 8.09 -30.43
CA ASP A 109 6.09 8.92 -29.30
C ASP A 109 6.23 10.39 -29.71
N TYR A 110 5.27 11.21 -29.32
CA TYR A 110 5.29 12.65 -29.61
C TYR A 110 5.97 13.50 -28.53
N VAL A 111 6.28 12.91 -27.35
CA VAL A 111 6.67 13.65 -26.15
C VAL A 111 8.01 13.22 -25.54
N GLY A 112 8.67 12.23 -26.14
CA GLY A 112 9.94 11.69 -25.66
C GLY A 112 9.79 10.70 -24.51
N GLY A 113 8.65 9.99 -24.45
CA GLY A 113 8.36 8.99 -23.42
C GLY A 113 9.34 7.82 -23.43
N LYS A 114 9.78 7.34 -24.61
CA LYS A 114 10.83 6.31 -24.75
C LYS A 114 12.14 6.72 -24.06
N ARG A 115 12.57 7.96 -24.26
CA ARG A 115 13.77 8.52 -23.63
C ARG A 115 13.62 8.57 -22.12
N ASP A 116 12.47 9.04 -21.62
CA ASP A 116 12.21 9.19 -20.20
C ASP A 116 12.06 7.82 -19.50
N ILE A 117 11.51 6.80 -20.18
CA ILE A 117 11.53 5.39 -19.72
C ILE A 117 12.97 4.89 -19.57
N HIS A 118 13.82 5.10 -20.58
CA HIS A 118 15.23 4.68 -20.52
C HIS A 118 15.99 5.40 -19.40
N ALA A 119 15.71 6.69 -19.19
CA ALA A 119 16.28 7.50 -18.12
C ALA A 119 15.65 7.23 -16.74
N LYS A 120 14.62 6.39 -16.65
CA LYS A 120 13.83 6.13 -15.43
C LYS A 120 13.26 7.41 -14.80
N LEU A 121 12.70 8.29 -15.63
CA LEU A 121 12.15 9.58 -15.20
C LEU A 121 10.63 9.66 -15.42
N LEU A 122 9.94 10.23 -14.45
CA LEU A 122 8.55 10.65 -14.53
C LEU A 122 8.49 12.14 -14.89
N ARG A 123 8.13 12.45 -16.10
CA ARG A 123 8.00 13.81 -16.61
C ARG A 123 6.56 14.10 -16.99
N ALA A 124 6.01 15.23 -16.56
CA ALA A 124 4.71 15.73 -17.01
C ALA A 124 4.72 15.93 -18.53
N VAL A 125 3.65 15.53 -19.22
CA VAL A 125 3.51 15.72 -20.68
C VAL A 125 3.48 17.21 -21.01
N ARG A 126 2.61 17.96 -20.34
CA ARG A 126 2.47 19.41 -20.45
C ARG A 126 2.22 20.00 -19.07
N PRO A 127 2.99 21.04 -18.66
CA PRO A 127 2.77 21.71 -17.37
C PRO A 127 1.36 22.26 -17.20
N GLU A 128 0.79 22.83 -18.27
CA GLU A 128 -0.51 23.51 -18.25
C GLU A 128 -1.64 22.51 -17.96
N THR A 129 -1.65 21.37 -18.63
CA THR A 129 -2.67 20.34 -18.43
C THR A 129 -2.38 19.51 -17.17
N PHE A 130 -1.13 19.39 -16.74
CA PHE A 130 -0.77 18.63 -15.56
C PHE A 130 -1.42 19.18 -14.29
N VAL A 131 -1.47 20.50 -14.14
CA VAL A 131 -2.03 21.17 -12.95
C VAL A 131 -3.56 21.15 -12.91
N GLU A 132 -4.23 20.74 -13.97
CA GLU A 132 -5.69 20.68 -14.04
C GLU A 132 -6.29 19.59 -13.15
N ASP A 133 -5.60 18.44 -12.96
CA ASP A 133 -6.04 17.37 -12.06
C ASP A 133 -5.06 17.20 -10.88
N PRO A 134 -5.43 17.67 -9.67
CA PRO A 134 -4.59 17.55 -8.49
C PRO A 134 -4.24 16.11 -8.10
N LEU A 135 -5.01 15.10 -8.52
CA LEU A 135 -4.67 13.71 -8.30
C LEU A 135 -3.34 13.31 -8.95
N ARG A 136 -2.89 14.02 -9.97
CA ARG A 136 -1.62 13.74 -10.64
C ARG A 136 -0.42 13.84 -9.70
N VAL A 137 -0.53 14.57 -8.57
CA VAL A 137 0.49 14.57 -7.50
C VAL A 137 0.60 13.18 -6.87
N PHE A 138 -0.52 12.57 -6.47
CA PHE A 138 -0.53 11.21 -5.92
C PHE A 138 -0.21 10.15 -6.97
N ARG A 139 -0.59 10.39 -8.23
CA ARG A 139 -0.18 9.53 -9.35
C ARG A 139 1.33 9.56 -9.58
N ALA A 140 1.99 10.74 -9.43
CA ALA A 140 3.46 10.85 -9.49
C ALA A 140 4.10 10.02 -8.37
N ALA A 141 3.62 10.13 -7.13
CA ALA A 141 4.06 9.33 -6.00
C ALA A 141 3.89 7.81 -6.27
N ARG A 142 2.72 7.42 -6.78
CA ARG A 142 2.43 6.02 -7.12
C ARG A 142 3.33 5.49 -8.24
N PHE A 143 3.50 6.22 -9.33
CA PHE A 143 4.37 5.77 -10.42
C PHE A 143 5.84 5.76 -10.02
N ALA A 144 6.30 6.66 -9.14
CA ALA A 144 7.63 6.58 -8.55
C ALA A 144 7.83 5.26 -7.79
N ALA A 145 6.82 4.83 -7.01
CA ALA A 145 6.84 3.54 -6.32
C ALA A 145 6.75 2.34 -7.29
N GLN A 146 5.79 2.36 -8.21
CA GLN A 146 5.49 1.26 -9.12
C GLN A 146 6.61 0.98 -10.12
N LEU A 147 7.17 2.02 -10.70
CA LEU A 147 8.21 1.91 -11.74
C LEU A 147 9.62 1.96 -11.18
N ASN A 148 9.76 2.39 -9.93
CA ASN A 148 11.04 2.74 -9.31
C ASN A 148 11.78 3.83 -10.11
N PHE A 149 11.02 4.82 -10.60
CA PHE A 149 11.52 5.97 -11.34
C PHE A 149 11.65 7.19 -10.41
N ASP A 150 12.48 8.15 -10.81
CA ASP A 150 12.59 9.44 -10.16
C ASP A 150 11.68 10.47 -10.84
N VAL A 151 11.14 11.41 -10.07
CA VAL A 151 10.31 12.47 -10.63
C VAL A 151 11.22 13.59 -11.16
N GLU A 152 11.00 13.98 -12.41
CA GLU A 152 11.78 15.03 -13.09
C GLU A 152 11.64 16.36 -12.34
N PRO A 153 12.72 17.19 -12.22
CA PRO A 153 12.74 18.38 -11.36
C PRO A 153 11.62 19.41 -11.63
N LEU A 154 11.26 19.66 -12.90
CA LEU A 154 10.17 20.59 -13.21
C LEU A 154 8.81 20.00 -12.84
N THR A 155 8.60 18.71 -13.08
CA THR A 155 7.39 17.97 -12.66
C THR A 155 7.27 17.97 -11.14
N LYS A 156 8.37 17.72 -10.40
CA LYS A 156 8.43 17.82 -8.95
C LYS A 156 8.02 19.21 -8.45
N ARG A 157 8.52 20.27 -9.12
CA ARG A 157 8.17 21.66 -8.79
C ARG A 157 6.67 21.95 -9.05
N LEU A 158 6.07 21.41 -10.10
CA LEU A 158 4.64 21.50 -10.33
C LEU A 158 3.85 20.85 -9.20
N CYS A 159 4.20 19.61 -8.82
CA CYS A 159 3.58 18.90 -7.72
C CYS A 159 3.69 19.68 -6.39
N TRP A 160 4.87 20.20 -6.07
CA TRP A 160 5.09 21.06 -4.92
C TRP A 160 4.17 22.31 -4.94
N LYS A 161 4.10 23.01 -6.08
CA LYS A 161 3.24 24.20 -6.23
C LYS A 161 1.77 23.85 -5.98
N MET A 162 1.26 22.78 -6.58
CA MET A 162 -0.11 22.31 -6.39
C MET A 162 -0.44 21.99 -4.93
N ALA A 163 0.51 21.37 -4.20
CA ALA A 163 0.38 21.12 -2.78
C ALA A 163 0.33 22.43 -1.97
N GLN A 164 1.25 23.39 -2.22
CA GLN A 164 1.30 24.69 -1.52
C GLN A 164 0.06 25.57 -1.78
N GLU A 165 -0.55 25.46 -2.95
CA GLU A 165 -1.80 26.15 -3.30
C GLU A 165 -3.04 25.47 -2.69
N GLY A 166 -2.88 24.38 -1.93
CA GLY A 166 -3.96 23.66 -1.24
C GLY A 166 -4.91 22.93 -2.18
N MET A 167 -4.48 22.63 -3.41
CA MET A 167 -5.32 21.95 -4.41
C MET A 167 -5.68 20.53 -4.01
N LEU A 168 -4.84 19.86 -3.18
CA LEU A 168 -4.98 18.45 -2.83
C LEU A 168 -6.14 18.19 -1.88
N LYS A 169 -6.54 19.15 -1.05
CA LYS A 169 -7.60 19.02 -0.05
C LYS A 169 -9.00 18.73 -0.63
N HIS A 170 -9.20 19.07 -1.91
CA HIS A 170 -10.49 18.91 -2.59
C HIS A 170 -10.66 17.57 -3.32
N LEU A 171 -9.64 16.71 -3.25
CA LEU A 171 -9.73 15.37 -3.83
C LEU A 171 -10.69 14.48 -3.04
N SER A 172 -11.31 13.50 -3.71
CA SER A 172 -12.10 12.51 -3.00
C SER A 172 -11.19 11.49 -2.30
N ALA A 173 -11.59 11.06 -1.11
CA ALA A 173 -10.84 10.11 -0.30
C ALA A 173 -10.59 8.80 -1.05
N GLU A 174 -11.59 8.32 -1.78
CA GLU A 174 -11.52 7.07 -2.55
C GLU A 174 -10.47 7.13 -3.65
N ARG A 175 -10.31 8.30 -4.31
CA ARG A 175 -9.27 8.48 -5.35
C ARG A 175 -7.88 8.46 -4.71
N VAL A 176 -7.69 9.14 -3.58
CA VAL A 176 -6.41 9.16 -2.85
C VAL A 176 -6.06 7.78 -2.30
N TRP A 177 -7.03 7.08 -1.69
CA TRP A 177 -6.85 5.71 -1.22
C TRP A 177 -6.40 4.77 -2.34
N LYS A 178 -7.06 4.81 -3.50
CA LYS A 178 -6.70 3.97 -4.65
C LYS A 178 -5.25 4.19 -5.13
N GLU A 179 -4.75 5.42 -5.11
CA GLU A 179 -3.35 5.69 -5.47
C GLU A 179 -2.38 5.11 -4.43
N LEU A 180 -2.69 5.26 -3.13
CA LEU A 180 -1.90 4.62 -2.06
C LEU A 180 -1.95 3.10 -2.17
N GLU A 181 -3.13 2.50 -2.26
CA GLU A 181 -3.32 1.05 -2.34
C GLU A 181 -2.54 0.44 -3.52
N LYS A 182 -2.59 1.11 -4.70
CA LYS A 182 -1.80 0.73 -5.88
C LYS A 182 -0.29 0.88 -5.64
N ALA A 183 0.16 1.88 -4.89
CA ALA A 183 1.57 2.05 -4.56
C ALA A 183 2.08 0.97 -3.57
N LEU A 184 1.18 0.39 -2.79
CA LEU A 184 1.49 -0.68 -1.84
C LEU A 184 1.48 -2.09 -2.45
N GLN A 185 1.21 -2.26 -3.75
CA GLN A 185 1.18 -3.58 -4.38
C GLN A 185 2.54 -4.30 -4.29
N PRO A 186 2.57 -5.65 -4.30
CA PRO A 186 3.81 -6.43 -4.28
C PRO A 186 4.80 -5.97 -5.35
N ASN A 187 6.08 -6.13 -5.07
CA ASN A 187 7.22 -5.77 -5.94
C ASN A 187 7.44 -4.27 -6.18
N TYR A 188 6.60 -3.39 -5.60
CA TYR A 188 6.77 -1.94 -5.76
C TYR A 188 7.60 -1.33 -4.63
N ALA A 189 8.36 -0.29 -4.96
CA ALA A 189 9.16 0.52 -4.02
C ALA A 189 8.25 1.48 -3.24
N SER A 190 7.37 0.93 -2.39
CA SER A 190 6.28 1.65 -1.73
C SER A 190 6.75 2.81 -0.86
N GLU A 191 7.98 2.74 -0.35
CA GLU A 191 8.62 3.83 0.39
C GLU A 191 8.73 5.11 -0.43
N LYS A 192 8.96 5.03 -1.74
CA LYS A 192 9.06 6.20 -2.64
C LYS A 192 7.78 7.02 -2.68
N PHE A 193 6.62 6.41 -2.44
CA PHE A 193 5.35 7.14 -2.38
C PHE A 193 5.37 8.17 -1.25
N MET A 194 5.72 7.74 -0.05
CA MET A 194 5.74 8.61 1.13
C MET A 194 6.95 9.56 1.11
N GLU A 195 8.12 9.07 0.69
CA GLU A 195 9.34 9.89 0.56
C GLU A 195 9.11 11.06 -0.41
N PHE A 196 8.49 10.81 -1.56
CA PHE A 196 8.17 11.86 -2.54
C PHE A 196 7.17 12.88 -1.98
N LEU A 197 6.08 12.42 -1.35
CA LEU A 197 5.09 13.33 -0.77
C LEU A 197 5.67 14.19 0.37
N LEU A 198 6.56 13.62 1.20
CA LEU A 198 7.27 14.37 2.23
C LEU A 198 8.21 15.42 1.61
N GLU A 199 8.98 15.04 0.58
CA GLU A 199 9.91 15.94 -0.11
C GLU A 199 9.23 17.17 -0.72
N ILE A 200 8.01 17.00 -1.25
CA ILE A 200 7.25 18.10 -1.89
C ILE A 200 6.26 18.77 -0.93
N HIS A 201 6.30 18.47 0.37
CA HIS A 201 5.37 19.01 1.37
C HIS A 201 3.89 18.81 0.99
N ALA A 202 3.52 17.58 0.57
CA ALA A 202 2.17 17.21 0.13
C ALA A 202 1.46 16.24 1.07
N LEU A 203 1.92 16.13 2.33
CA LEU A 203 1.34 15.24 3.33
C LEU A 203 0.21 15.89 4.15
N ASP A 204 0.16 17.23 4.23
CA ASP A 204 -0.66 17.99 5.18
C ASP A 204 -2.14 17.62 5.17
N ASP A 205 -2.75 17.50 4.01
CA ASP A 205 -4.19 17.27 3.87
C ASP A 205 -4.59 15.81 4.10
N TRP A 206 -3.74 14.85 3.71
CA TRP A 206 -4.12 13.43 3.66
C TRP A 206 -3.31 12.52 4.58
N PHE A 207 -2.11 12.91 4.97
CA PHE A 207 -1.15 12.10 5.72
C PHE A 207 -0.39 12.88 6.81
N PRO A 208 -1.05 13.80 7.58
CA PRO A 208 -0.36 14.66 8.55
C PRO A 208 0.39 13.87 9.63
N GLU A 209 -0.07 12.65 9.99
CA GLU A 209 0.58 11.79 10.98
C GLU A 209 2.02 11.45 10.59
N PHE A 210 2.34 11.43 9.29
CA PHE A 210 3.68 11.14 8.80
C PHE A 210 4.62 12.35 8.87
N ILE A 211 4.10 13.57 8.91
CA ILE A 211 4.88 14.79 9.21
C ILE A 211 5.34 14.73 10.66
N ASP A 212 4.44 14.39 11.58
CA ASP A 212 4.77 14.24 13.00
C ASP A 212 5.78 13.09 13.19
N LEU A 213 5.62 11.99 12.47
CA LEU A 213 6.55 10.87 12.49
C LEU A 213 7.95 11.26 11.96
N ALA A 214 8.04 12.11 10.93
CA ALA A 214 9.31 12.62 10.41
C ALA A 214 10.02 13.55 11.40
N ASN A 215 9.27 14.21 12.26
CA ASN A 215 9.79 15.07 13.33
C ASN A 215 10.15 14.28 14.62
N ALA A 216 9.68 13.03 14.75
CA ALA A 216 9.95 12.17 15.90
C ALA A 216 11.38 11.62 15.84
N LYS A 217 12.27 12.16 16.68
CA LYS A 217 13.67 11.75 16.74
C LYS A 217 13.83 10.45 17.51
N GLU A 218 14.54 9.50 16.91
CA GLU A 218 14.87 8.22 17.53
C GLU A 218 16.04 8.37 18.54
N GLN A 219 16.09 7.45 19.52
CA GLN A 219 17.21 7.36 20.44
C GLN A 219 18.39 6.65 19.75
N LYS A 220 19.48 7.36 19.48
CA LYS A 220 20.70 6.82 18.87
C LYS A 220 21.28 5.55 19.53
N LYS A 221 20.94 5.30 20.80
CA LYS A 221 21.38 4.10 21.51
C LYS A 221 20.71 2.81 21.00
N PHE A 222 19.50 2.92 20.46
CA PHE A 222 18.66 1.78 20.08
C PHE A 222 18.32 1.78 18.59
N HIS A 223 18.51 2.90 17.90
CA HIS A 223 18.13 3.10 16.51
C HIS A 223 19.24 3.78 15.73
N TRP A 224 19.54 3.25 14.55
CA TRP A 224 20.50 3.82 13.60
C TRP A 224 19.85 4.89 12.71
N SER A 225 18.53 4.87 12.61
CA SER A 225 17.76 5.83 11.83
C SER A 225 17.69 7.20 12.51
N GLU A 226 17.69 8.28 11.70
CA GLU A 226 17.62 9.67 12.22
C GLU A 226 16.28 9.98 12.88
N ASN A 227 15.18 9.43 12.35
CA ASN A 227 13.82 9.61 12.82
C ASN A 227 12.96 8.38 12.51
N SER A 228 11.77 8.35 13.12
CA SER A 228 10.85 7.21 12.99
C SER A 228 10.28 7.07 11.57
N PHE A 229 10.18 8.14 10.80
CA PHE A 229 9.77 8.07 9.39
C PHE A 229 10.79 7.28 8.56
N LYS A 230 12.08 7.60 8.71
CA LYS A 230 13.15 6.88 7.99
C LYS A 230 13.19 5.40 8.36
N HIS A 231 13.02 5.07 9.64
CA HIS A 231 12.86 3.68 10.11
C HIS A 231 11.71 2.98 9.37
N THR A 232 10.53 3.60 9.35
CA THR A 232 9.34 3.05 8.66
C THR A 232 9.58 2.84 7.16
N MET A 233 10.27 3.76 6.48
CA MET A 233 10.60 3.62 5.04
C MET A 233 11.56 2.45 4.80
N ILE A 234 12.55 2.24 5.68
CA ILE A 234 13.45 1.08 5.59
C ILE A 234 12.68 -0.22 5.84
N ALA A 235 11.79 -0.25 6.84
CA ALA A 235 10.94 -1.40 7.11
C ALA A 235 10.05 -1.75 5.90
N LEU A 236 9.48 -0.75 5.20
CA LEU A 236 8.72 -0.95 3.96
C LEU A 236 9.54 -1.62 2.85
N ARG A 237 10.83 -1.28 2.71
CA ARG A 237 11.73 -1.93 1.74
C ARG A 237 11.89 -3.41 2.01
N ARG A 238 11.87 -3.83 3.30
CA ARG A 238 11.98 -5.24 3.71
C ARG A 238 10.78 -6.09 3.32
N VAL A 239 9.61 -5.47 3.18
CA VAL A 239 8.36 -6.13 2.80
C VAL A 239 7.94 -5.83 1.37
N ARG A 240 8.88 -5.52 0.48
CA ARG A 240 8.60 -5.13 -0.91
C ARG A 240 7.72 -6.14 -1.65
N ASP A 241 7.97 -7.43 -1.47
CA ASP A 241 7.31 -8.51 -2.21
C ASP A 241 6.02 -9.01 -1.56
N TYR A 242 5.63 -8.39 -0.44
CA TYR A 242 4.45 -8.79 0.32
C TYR A 242 3.20 -7.97 -0.04
N SER A 243 2.05 -8.43 0.45
CA SER A 243 0.74 -7.84 0.15
C SER A 243 0.63 -6.36 0.58
N SER A 244 -0.26 -5.63 -0.07
CA SER A 244 -0.56 -4.23 0.27
C SER A 244 -1.01 -4.08 1.72
N LYS A 245 -1.71 -5.07 2.27
CA LYS A 245 -2.15 -5.09 3.66
C LYS A 245 -0.97 -5.17 4.65
N VAL A 246 0.02 -6.03 4.38
CA VAL A 246 1.27 -6.11 5.15
C VAL A 246 2.02 -4.79 5.10
N LYS A 247 2.19 -4.22 3.91
CA LYS A 247 2.88 -2.93 3.73
C LYS A 247 2.15 -1.78 4.43
N PHE A 248 0.82 -1.75 4.40
CA PHE A 248 0.04 -0.73 5.11
C PHE A 248 0.20 -0.87 6.63
N ALA A 249 0.22 -2.07 7.16
CA ALA A 249 0.45 -2.29 8.60
C ALA A 249 1.86 -1.85 9.02
N VAL A 250 2.88 -2.17 8.23
CA VAL A 250 4.26 -1.68 8.45
C VAL A 250 4.32 -0.16 8.34
N LEU A 251 3.61 0.45 7.38
CA LEU A 251 3.54 1.90 7.22
C LEU A 251 2.99 2.60 8.48
N CYS A 252 2.02 1.97 9.15
CA CYS A 252 1.27 2.60 10.24
C CYS A 252 1.76 2.28 11.66
N HIS A 253 2.67 1.29 11.84
CA HIS A 253 2.96 0.70 13.16
C HIS A 253 3.47 1.70 14.19
N ASP A 254 4.23 2.69 13.78
CA ASP A 254 4.95 3.65 14.61
C ASP A 254 4.32 5.06 14.64
N LEU A 255 3.15 5.27 14.05
CA LEU A 255 2.50 6.60 13.98
C LEU A 255 2.38 7.26 15.37
N GLY A 256 2.17 6.48 16.42
CA GLY A 256 2.09 6.98 17.78
C GLY A 256 3.39 7.56 18.35
N LYS A 257 4.54 7.41 17.67
CA LYS A 257 5.79 8.08 18.06
C LYS A 257 5.73 9.58 17.77
N GLY A 258 5.04 10.00 16.69
CA GLY A 258 4.92 11.38 16.27
C GLY A 258 4.24 12.28 17.30
N ASN A 259 3.27 11.76 18.07
CA ASN A 259 2.53 12.51 19.09
C ASN A 259 2.93 12.14 20.53
N THR A 260 4.20 11.77 20.74
CA THR A 260 4.71 11.45 22.07
C THR A 260 4.73 12.70 22.96
N PRO A 261 4.11 12.66 24.16
CA PRO A 261 4.19 13.76 25.13
C PRO A 261 5.64 14.13 25.48
N VAL A 262 5.88 15.44 25.65
CA VAL A 262 7.25 15.98 25.84
C VAL A 262 7.94 15.42 27.08
N ASP A 263 7.17 15.16 28.14
CA ASP A 263 7.65 14.59 29.40
C ASP A 263 8.09 13.12 29.30
N ILE A 264 7.66 12.41 28.26
CA ILE A 264 8.04 11.01 27.99
C ILE A 264 9.26 10.93 27.08
N LEU A 265 9.49 11.95 26.24
CA LEU A 265 10.61 11.96 25.30
C LEU A 265 11.97 11.76 25.99
N PRO A 266 12.89 11.09 25.32
CA PRO A 266 12.87 10.56 23.97
C PRO A 266 12.46 9.07 23.90
N LYS A 267 11.76 8.50 24.87
CA LYS A 267 11.50 7.05 24.97
C LYS A 267 10.29 6.55 24.19
N HIS A 268 9.41 7.41 23.72
CA HIS A 268 8.17 7.06 23.00
C HIS A 268 7.29 6.00 23.69
N ILE A 269 7.34 5.83 25.03
CA ILE A 269 6.59 4.81 25.76
C ILE A 269 5.09 4.95 25.46
N GLY A 270 4.41 3.85 25.12
CA GLY A 270 2.97 3.81 24.86
C GLY A 270 2.59 4.28 23.44
N HIS A 271 3.56 4.41 22.51
CA HIS A 271 3.26 4.76 21.12
C HIS A 271 2.40 3.69 20.42
N ASP A 272 2.54 2.43 20.79
CA ASP A 272 1.74 1.30 20.34
C ASP A 272 0.23 1.48 20.63
N ILE A 273 -0.10 2.12 21.74
CA ILE A 273 -1.50 2.42 22.09
C ILE A 273 -1.96 3.75 21.50
N ARG A 274 -1.10 4.79 21.50
CA ARG A 274 -1.44 6.09 20.88
C ARG A 274 -1.64 5.97 19.38
N GLY A 275 -0.88 5.09 18.71
CA GLY A 275 -0.99 4.83 17.28
C GLY A 275 -2.36 4.34 16.85
N LEU A 276 -3.12 3.66 17.72
CA LEU A 276 -4.43 3.09 17.35
C LEU A 276 -5.43 4.17 16.92
N ALA A 277 -5.49 5.28 17.64
CA ALA A 277 -6.39 6.40 17.30
C ALA A 277 -5.94 7.12 16.01
N LEU A 278 -4.62 7.20 15.76
CA LEU A 278 -4.07 7.79 14.54
C LEU A 278 -4.37 6.91 13.32
N ILE A 279 -4.28 5.59 13.46
CA ILE A 279 -4.67 4.64 12.39
C ILE A 279 -6.17 4.77 12.08
N ASP A 280 -7.03 4.87 13.10
CA ASP A 280 -8.46 5.09 12.89
C ASP A 280 -8.70 6.40 12.13
N ALA A 281 -8.11 7.51 12.55
CA ALA A 281 -8.24 8.81 11.89
C ALA A 281 -7.76 8.80 10.43
N LEU A 282 -6.61 8.15 10.17
CA LEU A 282 -6.06 7.97 8.81
C LEU A 282 -7.01 7.15 7.94
N CYS A 283 -7.50 6.01 8.44
CA CYS A 283 -8.40 5.13 7.69
C CYS A 283 -9.77 5.79 7.43
N ASP A 284 -10.30 6.57 8.38
CA ASP A 284 -11.55 7.31 8.19
C ASP A 284 -11.39 8.40 7.13
N ARG A 285 -10.27 9.14 7.16
CA ARG A 285 -9.94 10.18 6.18
C ARG A 285 -9.79 9.62 4.78
N LEU A 286 -9.11 8.49 4.63
CA LEU A 286 -8.87 7.84 3.35
C LEU A 286 -10.02 6.94 2.90
N LYS A 287 -10.99 6.64 3.76
CA LYS A 287 -12.02 5.60 3.57
C LYS A 287 -11.40 4.23 3.25
N ALA A 288 -10.31 3.92 3.93
CA ALA A 288 -9.62 2.64 3.76
C ALA A 288 -10.52 1.48 4.19
N PRO A 289 -10.45 0.31 3.51
CA PRO A 289 -11.22 -0.87 3.90
C PRO A 289 -10.89 -1.35 5.32
N ASN A 290 -11.89 -1.87 6.02
CA ASN A 290 -11.73 -2.30 7.42
C ASN A 290 -10.64 -3.37 7.61
N GLU A 291 -10.43 -4.24 6.64
CA GLU A 291 -9.37 -5.25 6.70
C GLU A 291 -7.95 -4.65 6.84
N TYR A 292 -7.68 -3.52 6.18
CA TYR A 292 -6.42 -2.78 6.33
C TYR A 292 -6.32 -2.15 7.72
N ARG A 293 -7.40 -1.51 8.18
CA ARG A 293 -7.50 -0.88 9.51
C ARG A 293 -7.25 -1.88 10.63
N ASP A 294 -8.00 -2.99 10.62
CA ASP A 294 -7.97 -3.97 11.69
C ASP A 294 -6.62 -4.67 11.78
N PHE A 295 -6.02 -5.00 10.63
CA PHE A 295 -4.70 -5.60 10.58
C PHE A 295 -3.62 -4.63 11.05
N ALA A 296 -3.63 -3.38 10.57
CA ALA A 296 -2.68 -2.35 10.99
C ALA A 296 -2.77 -2.06 12.50
N LYS A 297 -3.98 -1.94 13.04
CA LYS A 297 -4.19 -1.76 14.50
C LYS A 297 -3.70 -2.96 15.30
N THR A 298 -3.94 -4.16 14.81
CA THR A 298 -3.47 -5.38 15.49
C THR A 298 -1.94 -5.42 15.52
N PHE A 299 -1.28 -5.08 14.42
CA PHE A 299 0.17 -5.01 14.38
C PHE A 299 0.71 -3.89 15.26
N CYS A 300 0.22 -2.66 15.13
CA CYS A 300 0.61 -1.51 15.94
C CYS A 300 0.52 -1.82 17.44
N LYS A 301 -0.58 -2.39 17.92
CA LYS A 301 -0.80 -2.73 19.32
C LYS A 301 0.17 -3.76 19.87
N ASN A 302 0.67 -4.67 19.03
CA ASN A 302 1.41 -5.85 19.50
C ASN A 302 2.88 -5.90 19.05
N HIS A 303 3.35 -4.99 18.14
CA HIS A 303 4.72 -5.05 17.62
C HIS A 303 5.78 -4.98 18.73
N MET A 304 5.60 -4.12 19.74
CA MET A 304 6.49 -4.03 20.90
C MET A 304 6.57 -5.31 21.74
N ARG A 305 5.56 -6.17 21.68
CA ARG A 305 5.58 -7.49 22.33
C ARG A 305 6.46 -8.46 21.56
N CYS A 306 6.54 -8.32 20.24
CA CYS A 306 7.41 -9.15 19.39
C CYS A 306 8.89 -8.96 19.70
N HIS A 307 9.35 -7.73 19.89
CA HIS A 307 10.74 -7.44 20.30
C HIS A 307 11.13 -8.11 21.62
N LYS A 308 10.15 -8.35 22.53
CA LYS A 308 10.37 -8.99 23.83
C LYS A 308 10.06 -10.47 23.85
N MET A 309 9.63 -11.06 22.74
CA MET A 309 9.08 -12.42 22.67
C MET A 309 10.04 -13.45 23.22
N GLY A 310 11.33 -13.37 22.91
CA GLY A 310 12.36 -14.29 23.40
C GLY A 310 12.59 -14.24 24.91
N GLN A 311 12.13 -13.17 25.59
CA GLN A 311 12.24 -12.99 27.03
C GLN A 311 10.93 -13.32 27.75
N MET A 312 9.84 -13.58 27.01
CA MET A 312 8.52 -13.85 27.60
C MET A 312 8.43 -15.27 28.11
N LYS A 313 7.75 -15.44 29.26
CA LYS A 313 7.29 -16.76 29.73
C LYS A 313 6.25 -17.31 28.73
N LEU A 314 6.17 -18.65 28.63
CA LEU A 314 5.26 -19.33 27.70
C LEU A 314 3.80 -18.81 27.79
N ALA A 315 3.29 -18.58 29.01
CA ALA A 315 1.94 -18.04 29.19
C ALA A 315 1.73 -16.69 28.46
N LYS A 316 2.75 -15.81 28.44
CA LYS A 316 2.69 -14.52 27.73
C LYS A 316 2.84 -14.69 26.22
N GLN A 317 3.63 -15.67 25.75
CA GLN A 317 3.70 -16.05 24.35
C GLN A 317 2.36 -16.62 23.88
N TYR A 318 1.75 -17.50 24.68
CA TYR A 318 0.40 -18.01 24.44
C TYR A 318 -0.63 -16.89 24.34
N ASP A 319 -0.63 -15.94 25.29
CA ASP A 319 -1.55 -14.77 25.26
C ASP A 319 -1.35 -13.92 24.00
N LEU A 320 -0.12 -13.74 23.53
CA LEU A 320 0.15 -13.00 22.30
C LEU A 320 -0.44 -13.74 21.10
N VAL A 321 -0.14 -15.04 20.94
CA VAL A 321 -0.67 -15.85 19.85
C VAL A 321 -2.20 -15.92 19.91
N ARG A 322 -2.80 -16.03 21.11
CA ARG A 322 -4.26 -16.00 21.27
C ARG A 322 -4.87 -14.68 20.81
N CYS A 323 -4.30 -13.53 21.23
CA CYS A 323 -4.78 -12.21 20.77
C CYS A 323 -4.74 -12.10 19.25
N LEU A 324 -3.73 -12.68 18.60
CA LEU A 324 -3.65 -12.71 17.14
C LEU A 324 -4.69 -13.67 16.55
N SER A 325 -4.89 -14.84 17.17
CA SER A 325 -5.86 -15.85 16.73
C SER A 325 -7.32 -15.43 16.90
N ASP A 326 -7.64 -14.69 17.97
CA ASP A 326 -8.98 -14.16 18.19
C ASP A 326 -9.36 -13.13 17.09
N ASN A 327 -8.37 -12.40 16.56
CA ASN A 327 -8.52 -11.48 15.44
C ASN A 327 -8.33 -12.17 14.08
N PHE A 328 -7.51 -13.24 14.05
CA PHE A 328 -7.10 -13.92 12.82
C PHE A 328 -7.40 -15.43 12.96
N LYS A 329 -8.51 -15.85 12.36
CA LYS A 329 -8.86 -17.27 12.29
C LYS A 329 -7.93 -18.06 11.37
N ASP A 330 -7.07 -17.37 10.60
CA ASP A 330 -6.23 -17.93 9.55
C ASP A 330 -4.74 -17.85 9.92
N LYS A 331 -4.02 -18.94 9.65
CA LYS A 331 -2.56 -19.03 9.82
C LYS A 331 -1.80 -18.06 8.92
N GLU A 332 -2.34 -17.76 7.75
CA GLU A 332 -1.76 -16.79 6.81
C GLU A 332 -1.64 -15.40 7.46
N LEU A 333 -2.64 -14.98 8.23
CA LEU A 333 -2.60 -13.70 8.95
C LEU A 333 -1.57 -13.70 10.09
N LEU A 334 -1.27 -14.85 10.71
CA LEU A 334 -0.15 -14.95 11.63
C LEU A 334 1.19 -14.77 10.89
N ASP A 335 1.35 -15.37 9.72
CA ASP A 335 2.56 -15.24 8.93
C ASP A 335 2.75 -13.80 8.41
N ASP A 336 1.68 -13.14 7.98
CA ASP A 336 1.67 -11.72 7.64
C ASP A 336 2.11 -10.84 8.83
N PHE A 337 1.59 -11.12 10.03
CA PHE A 337 1.98 -10.42 11.25
C PHE A 337 3.46 -10.62 11.60
N LEU A 338 3.96 -11.86 11.50
CA LEU A 338 5.38 -12.16 11.73
C LEU A 338 6.29 -11.51 10.70
N THR A 339 5.82 -11.37 9.46
CA THR A 339 6.50 -10.63 8.40
C THR A 339 6.60 -9.14 8.75
N CYS A 340 5.52 -8.53 9.23
CA CYS A 340 5.57 -7.15 9.73
C CYS A 340 6.56 -6.99 10.88
N ALA A 341 6.57 -7.95 11.82
CA ALA A 341 7.49 -7.93 12.96
C ALA A 341 8.97 -8.11 12.55
N TYR A 342 9.23 -8.89 11.50
CA TYR A 342 10.55 -8.99 10.88
C TYR A 342 10.99 -7.65 10.29
N ALA A 343 10.12 -7.02 9.51
CA ALA A 343 10.41 -5.75 8.87
C ALA A 343 10.73 -4.65 9.89
N ASP A 344 9.97 -4.56 10.98
CA ASP A 344 10.18 -3.62 12.07
C ASP A 344 11.50 -3.90 12.80
N THR A 345 11.76 -5.17 13.20
CA THR A 345 12.97 -5.56 13.92
C THR A 345 14.25 -5.27 13.13
N PHE A 346 14.22 -5.47 11.81
CA PHE A 346 15.34 -5.27 10.89
C PHE A 346 15.16 -4.04 9.99
N GLY A 347 14.25 -3.14 10.34
CA GLY A 347 13.95 -1.89 9.65
C GLY A 347 15.04 -0.82 9.77
N GLU A 348 16.30 -1.21 10.01
CA GLU A 348 17.42 -0.32 10.13
C GLU A 348 18.55 -0.70 9.16
N GLU A 349 19.36 0.28 8.76
CA GLU A 349 20.58 0.04 7.99
C GLU A 349 21.69 -0.42 8.94
N VAL A 350 21.57 -1.65 9.45
CA VAL A 350 22.56 -2.25 10.34
C VAL A 350 23.67 -2.90 9.48
N PRO A 351 24.96 -2.73 9.81
CA PRO A 351 26.03 -3.45 9.15
C PRO A 351 25.77 -4.96 9.16
N SER A 352 26.11 -5.65 8.06
CA SER A 352 25.78 -7.09 7.85
C SER A 352 26.27 -8.01 8.97
N GLU A 353 27.33 -7.63 9.67
CA GLU A 353 27.92 -8.35 10.81
C GLU A 353 27.03 -8.39 12.06
N PHE A 354 26.05 -7.48 12.17
CA PHE A 354 25.07 -7.42 13.27
C PHE A 354 23.67 -7.91 12.83
N ASN A 355 23.51 -8.36 11.60
CA ASN A 355 22.22 -8.72 10.99
C ASN A 355 21.99 -10.24 11.08
N ASP A 356 22.14 -10.83 12.28
CA ASP A 356 21.81 -12.23 12.52
C ASP A 356 20.30 -12.35 12.84
N ASP A 357 19.55 -12.80 11.87
CA ASP A 357 18.09 -13.02 11.97
C ASP A 357 17.71 -14.45 12.39
N SER A 358 18.67 -15.34 12.58
CA SER A 358 18.44 -16.75 12.92
C SER A 358 17.58 -16.90 14.17
N ARG A 359 17.89 -16.14 15.22
CA ARG A 359 17.12 -16.13 16.48
C ARG A 359 15.70 -15.64 16.30
N PHE A 360 15.47 -14.65 15.42
CA PHE A 360 14.13 -14.18 15.12
C PHE A 360 13.29 -15.27 14.43
N PHE A 361 13.86 -15.95 13.45
CA PHE A 361 13.18 -17.06 12.78
C PHE A 361 12.87 -18.24 13.72
N GLU A 362 13.74 -18.56 14.68
CA GLU A 362 13.45 -19.52 15.72
C GLU A 362 12.22 -19.13 16.55
N LEU A 363 12.11 -17.84 16.93
CA LEU A 363 10.97 -17.31 17.65
C LEU A 363 9.70 -17.33 16.82
N CYS A 364 9.76 -17.00 15.54
CA CYS A 364 8.62 -17.13 14.62
C CYS A 364 8.14 -18.58 14.50
N ASN A 365 9.05 -19.53 14.33
CA ASN A 365 8.72 -20.94 14.27
C ASN A 365 8.09 -21.43 15.58
N ARG A 366 8.54 -20.90 16.71
CA ARG A 366 7.94 -21.17 18.01
C ARG A 366 6.50 -20.63 18.10
N MET A 367 6.24 -19.42 17.61
CA MET A 367 4.87 -18.86 17.57
C MET A 367 3.94 -19.70 16.68
N ARG A 368 4.42 -20.11 15.50
CA ARG A 368 3.67 -21.02 14.62
C ARG A 368 3.32 -22.34 15.31
N LYS A 369 4.28 -22.94 16.03
CA LYS A 369 4.02 -24.16 16.84
C LYS A 369 2.98 -23.92 17.93
N ILE A 370 3.04 -22.80 18.64
CA ILE A 370 2.04 -22.43 19.65
C ILE A 370 0.67 -22.30 18.98
N PHE A 371 0.57 -21.63 17.85
CA PHE A 371 -0.65 -21.46 17.07
C PHE A 371 -1.23 -22.82 16.65
N ASP A 372 -0.43 -23.68 16.02
CA ASP A 372 -0.86 -25.00 15.55
C ASP A 372 -1.38 -25.87 16.71
N ILE A 373 -0.68 -25.89 17.86
CA ILE A 373 -1.11 -26.63 19.03
C ILE A 373 -2.40 -26.02 19.62
N MET A 374 -2.53 -24.70 19.68
CA MET A 374 -3.75 -24.04 20.19
C MET A 374 -5.00 -24.40 19.40
N HIS A 375 -4.89 -24.45 18.06
CA HIS A 375 -6.01 -24.80 17.18
C HIS A 375 -6.28 -26.30 17.13
N GLY A 376 -5.26 -27.14 17.33
CA GLY A 376 -5.40 -28.60 17.40
C GLY A 376 -5.93 -29.13 18.75
N VAL A 377 -5.91 -28.28 19.80
CA VAL A 377 -6.33 -28.71 21.15
C VAL A 377 -7.80 -28.40 21.39
N ASN A 378 -8.59 -29.46 21.57
CA ASN A 378 -9.97 -29.40 22.03
C ASN A 378 -10.14 -30.24 23.32
N LEU A 379 -11.36 -30.31 23.84
CA LEU A 379 -11.64 -31.06 25.09
C LEU A 379 -11.24 -32.53 24.99
N GLN A 380 -11.41 -33.13 23.82
CA GLN A 380 -11.10 -34.54 23.55
C GLN A 380 -9.59 -34.85 23.45
N THR A 381 -8.76 -33.79 23.33
CA THR A 381 -7.29 -33.91 23.32
C THR A 381 -6.73 -34.29 24.68
N PHE A 382 -7.48 -34.05 25.78
CA PHE A 382 -7.09 -34.32 27.15
C PHE A 382 -7.53 -35.71 27.59
N ASP A 383 -6.81 -36.29 28.55
CA ASP A 383 -7.22 -37.55 29.19
C ASP A 383 -8.56 -37.39 29.95
N GLU A 384 -9.26 -38.51 30.19
CA GLU A 384 -10.59 -38.52 30.83
C GLU A 384 -10.60 -37.80 32.19
N ARG A 385 -9.54 -37.90 32.96
CA ARG A 385 -9.42 -37.26 34.28
C ARG A 385 -9.38 -35.74 34.14
N THR A 386 -8.63 -35.25 33.18
CA THR A 386 -8.53 -33.84 32.87
C THR A 386 -9.86 -33.30 32.31
N GLN A 387 -10.53 -34.06 31.45
CA GLN A 387 -11.86 -33.69 30.93
C GLN A 387 -12.88 -33.58 32.06
N GLN A 388 -12.93 -34.57 32.97
CA GLN A 388 -13.83 -34.54 34.13
C GLN A 388 -13.53 -33.35 35.07
N MET A 389 -12.25 -33.04 35.28
CA MET A 389 -11.85 -31.87 36.04
C MET A 389 -12.37 -30.59 35.40
N LEU A 390 -12.20 -30.41 34.09
CA LEU A 390 -12.66 -29.22 33.33
C LEU A 390 -14.18 -29.09 33.36
N MET A 391 -14.92 -30.19 33.25
CA MET A 391 -16.40 -30.19 33.28
C MET A 391 -17.01 -29.82 34.64
N ARG A 392 -16.22 -29.75 35.70
CA ARG A 392 -16.67 -29.29 37.03
C ARG A 392 -16.76 -27.77 37.11
N HIS A 393 -16.19 -27.05 36.12
CA HIS A 393 -16.18 -25.60 36.05
C HIS A 393 -17.18 -25.11 34.99
N SER A 394 -17.68 -23.87 35.11
CA SER A 394 -18.59 -23.27 34.15
C SER A 394 -18.31 -21.75 33.98
N GLY A 395 -18.78 -21.17 32.89
CA GLY A 395 -18.63 -19.75 32.61
C GLY A 395 -17.19 -19.28 32.58
N GLU A 396 -16.89 -18.16 33.20
CA GLU A 396 -15.54 -17.55 33.22
C GLU A 396 -14.50 -18.44 33.92
N ASP A 397 -14.90 -19.19 34.97
CA ASP A 397 -14.03 -20.10 35.68
C ASP A 397 -13.58 -21.26 34.77
N PHE A 398 -14.50 -21.83 33.97
CA PHE A 398 -14.14 -22.81 32.94
C PHE A 398 -13.11 -22.23 31.95
N GLY A 399 -13.33 -21.03 31.43
CA GLY A 399 -12.43 -20.38 30.47
C GLY A 399 -11.01 -20.24 31.03
N LYS A 400 -10.88 -19.85 32.31
CA LYS A 400 -9.59 -19.70 32.99
C LYS A 400 -8.88 -21.05 33.17
N VAL A 401 -9.57 -22.03 33.74
CA VAL A 401 -9.01 -23.39 34.01
C VAL A 401 -8.65 -24.09 32.69
N TYR A 402 -9.47 -23.93 31.66
CA TYR A 402 -9.20 -24.46 30.32
C TYR A 402 -7.95 -23.85 29.70
N THR A 403 -7.78 -22.51 29.80
CA THR A 403 -6.59 -21.82 29.35
C THR A 403 -5.32 -22.29 30.08
N GLU A 404 -5.36 -22.42 31.40
CA GLU A 404 -4.25 -22.93 32.20
C GLU A 404 -3.88 -24.36 31.81
N THR A 405 -4.90 -25.19 31.54
CA THR A 405 -4.72 -26.58 31.09
C THR A 405 -4.08 -26.62 29.69
N LYS A 406 -4.52 -25.79 28.76
CA LYS A 406 -3.88 -25.63 27.44
C LYS A 406 -2.41 -25.20 27.56
N ILE A 407 -2.09 -24.23 28.42
CA ILE A 407 -0.71 -23.80 28.64
C ILE A 407 0.15 -24.94 29.22
N ARG A 408 -0.38 -25.75 30.14
CA ARG A 408 0.32 -26.91 30.68
C ARG A 408 0.57 -27.98 29.61
N TYR A 409 -0.42 -28.25 28.78
CA TYR A 409 -0.27 -29.14 27.63
C TYR A 409 0.81 -28.64 26.63
N LEU A 410 0.81 -27.35 26.36
CA LEU A 410 1.83 -26.69 25.53
C LEU A 410 3.24 -26.87 26.08
N LYS A 411 3.43 -26.66 27.40
CA LYS A 411 4.73 -26.88 28.05
C LYS A 411 5.28 -28.26 27.76
N ASN A 412 4.43 -29.28 27.96
CA ASN A 412 4.82 -30.68 27.72
C ASN A 412 5.17 -30.93 26.26
N LYS A 413 4.39 -30.38 25.31
CA LYS A 413 4.64 -30.56 23.87
C LYS A 413 5.87 -29.79 23.35
N LEU A 414 6.22 -28.68 23.98
CA LEU A 414 7.43 -27.90 23.65
C LEU A 414 8.68 -28.38 24.42
N GLY A 415 8.56 -29.38 25.29
CA GLY A 415 9.69 -29.89 26.09
C GLY A 415 10.15 -28.94 27.20
N GLU A 416 9.26 -28.02 27.67
CA GLU A 416 9.55 -27.09 28.75
C GLU A 416 8.97 -27.60 30.08
N TRP A 417 9.80 -27.65 31.10
CA TRP A 417 9.44 -28.09 32.45
C TRP A 417 9.37 -26.89 33.42
#